data_eca2ae98a5636892d313f0d80a6b18b4
#
_entry.id   eca2ae98a5636892d313f0d80a6b18b4
#
_cell.length_a   1.000
_cell.length_b   1.000
_cell.length_c   1.000
_cell.angle_alpha   90.00
_cell.angle_beta   90.00
_cell.angle_gamma   90.00
#
_symmetry.space_group_name_H-M   'P 1'
#
loop_
_entity.id
_entity.type
_entity.pdbx_description
1 polymer ?
#
loop_
_entity_poly.entity_id
_entity_poly.type
_entity_poly.pdbx_seq_one_letter_code
_entity_poly.pdbx_strand_id
1 'polypeptide(L)'
;LPGKCYLCITMEQSRPPIFLYTDGAASGNPGPGGYGVVLCCGTLRKEFSEGFRLTTNNRMELLAVVKGLEAIRWENAEVHVWSDSSYVVKAINEGWLENWKRTGFAKKKNVDLWLRFDAVFRRHRVSFHWLKGHAGHPENERCDALAVAAYHGQNLLEDTGYITETQGLNII
;
A
#
# COMPACT_ATOMS: atom_id res chain seq x y z
N LEU A 1 -48.19 29.83 -15.71
CA LEU A 1 -47.69 28.62 -15.05
C LEU A 1 -46.21 28.79 -14.77
N PRO A 2 -45.72 28.63 -13.52
CA PRO A 2 -44.38 28.97 -13.18
C PRO A 2 -43.40 27.87 -13.55
N GLY A 3 -42.35 28.24 -14.27
CA GLY A 3 -41.23 27.41 -14.61
C GLY A 3 -40.48 27.00 -13.37
N LYS A 4 -40.37 25.71 -13.08
CA LYS A 4 -39.48 25.16 -12.06
C LYS A 4 -38.05 25.22 -12.55
N CYS A 5 -37.30 26.13 -11.96
CA CYS A 5 -35.84 26.17 -12.09
C CYS A 5 -35.27 24.99 -11.31
N TYR A 6 -34.89 23.91 -11.99
CA TYR A 6 -34.13 22.80 -11.38
C TYR A 6 -32.66 23.06 -11.59
N LEU A 7 -32.10 24.03 -10.88
CA LEU A 7 -30.68 24.10 -10.60
C LEU A 7 -30.42 23.55 -9.21
N CYS A 8 -30.68 22.25 -9.02
CA CYS A 8 -30.05 21.50 -7.97
C CYS A 8 -28.71 21.02 -8.52
N ILE A 9 -27.74 21.94 -8.63
CA ILE A 9 -26.34 21.56 -8.67
C ILE A 9 -26.06 21.08 -7.27
N THR A 10 -26.14 19.78 -7.07
CA THR A 10 -25.46 19.13 -5.94
C THR A 10 -24.00 19.44 -6.13
N MET A 11 -23.52 20.44 -5.37
CA MET A 11 -22.09 20.59 -5.15
C MET A 11 -21.64 19.32 -4.42
N GLU A 12 -21.23 18.32 -5.19
CA GLU A 12 -20.33 17.30 -4.66
C GLU A 12 -19.14 18.07 -4.11
N GLN A 13 -19.12 18.26 -2.80
CA GLN A 13 -17.95 18.78 -2.13
C GLN A 13 -16.84 17.78 -2.45
N SER A 14 -15.96 18.16 -3.38
CA SER A 14 -14.83 17.33 -3.74
C SER A 14 -14.01 17.10 -2.47
N ARG A 15 -13.96 15.84 -2.04
CA ARG A 15 -13.15 15.48 -0.88
C ARG A 15 -11.69 15.80 -1.20
N PRO A 16 -10.91 16.28 -0.21
CA PRO A 16 -9.51 16.59 -0.45
C PRO A 16 -8.75 15.33 -0.88
N PRO A 17 -7.69 15.49 -1.69
CA PRO A 17 -6.84 14.38 -2.07
C PRO A 17 -6.20 13.73 -0.85
N ILE A 18 -5.94 12.44 -0.97
CA ILE A 18 -5.27 11.65 0.06
C ILE A 18 -3.79 11.54 -0.30
N PHE A 19 -2.93 11.84 0.66
CA PHE A 19 -1.50 11.59 0.58
C PHE A 19 -1.18 10.37 1.43
N LEU A 20 -0.65 9.34 0.81
CA LEU A 20 -0.33 8.07 1.42
C LEU A 20 1.18 7.84 1.35
N TYR A 21 1.83 7.84 2.50
CA TYR A 21 3.25 7.55 2.63
C TYR A 21 3.41 6.14 3.18
N THR A 22 4.31 5.36 2.60
CA THR A 22 4.47 3.95 2.93
C THR A 22 5.93 3.55 2.94
N ASP A 23 6.28 2.66 3.87
CA ASP A 23 7.57 2.00 3.90
C ASP A 23 7.44 0.60 4.49
N GLY A 24 8.37 -0.28 4.12
CA GLY A 24 8.47 -1.62 4.63
C GLY A 24 9.93 -1.96 4.93
N ALA A 25 10.16 -2.70 6.00
CA ALA A 25 11.48 -3.11 6.42
C ALA A 25 11.49 -4.55 6.91
N ALA A 26 12.62 -5.24 6.73
CA ALA A 26 12.86 -6.56 7.31
C ALA A 26 14.28 -6.64 7.87
N SER A 27 14.40 -7.24 9.06
CA SER A 27 15.69 -7.57 9.66
C SER A 27 16.15 -8.94 9.17
N GLY A 28 16.93 -8.93 8.10
CA GLY A 28 17.19 -10.12 7.29
C GLY A 28 16.15 -10.26 6.17
N ASN A 29 16.47 -11.01 5.11
CA ASN A 29 15.60 -11.15 3.95
C ASN A 29 15.63 -12.59 3.40
N PRO A 30 14.83 -13.52 4.00
CA PRO A 30 13.73 -13.31 4.95
C PRO A 30 14.16 -13.10 6.40
N GLY A 31 13.25 -12.53 7.18
CA GLY A 31 13.42 -12.32 8.63
C GLY A 31 12.22 -11.61 9.24
N PRO A 32 12.29 -11.21 10.52
CA PRO A 32 11.28 -10.34 11.11
C PRO A 32 11.17 -9.05 10.30
N GLY A 33 9.95 -8.64 9.98
CA GLY A 33 9.73 -7.43 9.22
C GLY A 33 8.43 -6.74 9.61
N GLY A 34 8.26 -5.52 9.12
CA GLY A 34 7.08 -4.73 9.39
C GLY A 34 6.86 -3.68 8.31
N TYR A 35 5.70 -3.08 8.36
CA TYR A 35 5.38 -1.95 7.51
C TYR A 35 4.94 -0.74 8.33
N GLY A 36 5.12 0.44 7.78
CA GLY A 36 4.63 1.70 8.32
C GLY A 36 3.86 2.50 7.28
N VAL A 37 2.77 3.11 7.71
CA VAL A 37 1.87 3.90 6.88
C VAL A 37 1.53 5.21 7.57
N VAL A 38 1.63 6.31 6.82
CA VAL A 38 1.10 7.61 7.19
C VAL A 38 0.10 8.04 6.11
N LEU A 39 -1.15 8.25 6.51
CA LEU A 39 -2.23 8.68 5.64
C LEU A 39 -2.71 10.07 6.05
N CYS A 40 -2.69 11.02 5.12
CA CYS A 40 -3.13 12.39 5.31
C CYS A 40 -4.28 12.73 4.36
N CYS A 41 -5.34 13.36 4.88
CA CYS A 41 -6.48 13.83 4.10
C CYS A 41 -7.00 15.14 4.70
N GLY A 42 -6.70 16.27 4.06
CA GLY A 42 -6.97 17.60 4.65
C GLY A 42 -6.23 17.75 5.97
N THR A 43 -6.96 17.99 7.05
CA THR A 43 -6.41 18.10 8.42
C THR A 43 -6.29 16.76 9.15
N LEU A 44 -6.84 15.69 8.58
CA LEU A 44 -6.79 14.35 9.19
C LEU A 44 -5.45 13.68 8.89
N ARG A 45 -4.87 13.09 9.92
CA ARG A 45 -3.64 12.30 9.83
C ARG A 45 -3.84 10.99 10.59
N LYS A 46 -3.48 9.87 9.99
CA LYS A 46 -3.54 8.55 10.61
C LYS A 46 -2.24 7.83 10.35
N GLU A 47 -1.71 7.19 11.39
CA GLU A 47 -0.54 6.32 11.33
C GLU A 47 -0.93 4.92 11.76
N PHE A 48 -0.35 3.91 11.12
CA PHE A 48 -0.50 2.51 11.53
C PHE A 48 0.63 1.64 10.99
N SER A 49 0.87 0.54 11.68
CA SER A 49 1.93 -0.39 11.36
C SER A 49 1.59 -1.78 11.91
N GLU A 50 2.17 -2.81 11.33
CA GLU A 50 2.13 -4.19 11.84
C GLU A 50 3.49 -4.84 11.62
N GLY A 51 3.87 -5.73 12.54
CA GLY A 51 5.10 -6.51 12.47
C GLY A 51 4.82 -8.00 12.27
N PHE A 52 5.72 -8.67 11.60
CA PHE A 52 5.63 -10.08 11.21
C PHE A 52 6.87 -10.85 11.63
N ARG A 53 6.70 -12.12 12.03
CA ARG A 53 7.80 -12.98 12.51
C ARG A 53 8.79 -13.35 11.41
N LEU A 54 8.26 -13.64 10.22
CA LEU A 54 9.04 -14.04 9.06
C LEU A 54 8.39 -13.54 7.77
N THR A 55 9.11 -12.67 7.08
CA THR A 55 8.65 -12.06 5.83
C THR A 55 9.86 -11.54 5.03
N THR A 56 9.61 -10.78 3.97
CA THR A 56 10.65 -10.15 3.17
C THR A 56 10.43 -8.64 3.06
N ASN A 57 11.49 -7.91 2.75
CA ASN A 57 11.42 -6.47 2.55
C ASN A 57 10.37 -6.10 1.49
N ASN A 58 10.43 -6.72 0.31
CA ASN A 58 9.49 -6.44 -0.79
C ASN A 58 8.02 -6.72 -0.40
N ARG A 59 7.78 -7.76 0.39
CA ARG A 59 6.42 -8.02 0.88
C ARG A 59 5.92 -6.92 1.79
N MET A 60 6.78 -6.42 2.69
CA MET A 60 6.40 -5.35 3.62
C MET A 60 6.18 -4.02 2.90
N GLU A 61 7.00 -3.69 1.93
CA GLU A 61 6.80 -2.52 1.07
C GLU A 61 5.46 -2.57 0.31
N LEU A 62 5.14 -3.70 -0.30
CA LEU A 62 3.88 -3.89 -1.01
C LEU A 62 2.68 -3.91 -0.05
N LEU A 63 2.79 -4.61 1.08
CA LEU A 63 1.73 -4.68 2.08
C LEU A 63 1.42 -3.32 2.69
N ALA A 64 2.42 -2.45 2.89
CA ALA A 64 2.22 -1.08 3.33
C ALA A 64 1.26 -0.31 2.42
N VAL A 65 1.47 -0.40 1.11
CA VAL A 65 0.59 0.24 0.12
C VAL A 65 -0.81 -0.36 0.14
N VAL A 66 -0.91 -1.70 0.16
CA VAL A 66 -2.21 -2.40 0.22
C VAL A 66 -3.01 -1.94 1.43
N LYS A 67 -2.40 -1.98 2.61
CA LYS A 67 -3.05 -1.58 3.88
C LYS A 67 -3.43 -0.10 3.89
N GLY A 68 -2.58 0.75 3.33
CA GLY A 68 -2.87 2.17 3.19
C GLY A 68 -4.10 2.43 2.32
N LEU A 69 -4.19 1.79 1.16
CA LEU A 69 -5.34 1.91 0.28
C LEU A 69 -6.61 1.30 0.87
N GLU A 70 -6.51 0.15 1.55
CA GLU A 70 -7.65 -0.48 2.24
C GLU A 70 -8.21 0.34 3.40
N ALA A 71 -7.41 1.22 4.00
CA ALA A 71 -7.85 2.10 5.08
C ALA A 71 -8.78 3.23 4.60
N ILE A 72 -8.86 3.46 3.28
CA ILE A 72 -9.72 4.48 2.67
C ILE A 72 -11.15 3.93 2.61
N ARG A 73 -12.09 4.64 3.23
CA ARG A 73 -13.47 4.15 3.44
C ARG A 73 -14.45 4.48 2.32
N TRP A 74 -14.07 5.30 1.33
CA TRP A 74 -14.94 5.70 0.23
C TRP A 74 -14.33 5.35 -1.11
N GLU A 75 -15.18 5.18 -2.11
CA GLU A 75 -14.77 4.87 -3.48
C GLU A 75 -14.29 6.12 -4.23
N ASN A 76 -13.54 5.88 -5.30
CA ASN A 76 -13.11 6.90 -6.26
C ASN A 76 -12.32 8.07 -5.61
N ALA A 77 -11.58 7.80 -4.55
CA ALA A 77 -10.68 8.77 -3.93
C ALA A 77 -9.52 9.13 -4.88
N GLU A 78 -9.09 10.38 -4.85
CA GLU A 78 -7.81 10.79 -5.44
C GLU A 78 -6.72 10.50 -4.42
N VAL A 79 -5.77 9.62 -4.77
CA VAL A 79 -4.73 9.14 -3.85
C VAL A 79 -3.35 9.30 -4.47
N HIS A 80 -2.48 9.99 -3.76
CA HIS A 80 -1.06 10.14 -4.11
C HIS A 80 -0.24 9.25 -3.16
N VAL A 81 0.32 8.17 -3.69
CA VAL A 81 1.18 7.25 -2.95
C VAL A 81 2.63 7.67 -3.11
N TRP A 82 3.30 7.89 -2.00
CA TRP A 82 4.71 8.22 -1.91
C TRP A 82 5.48 7.06 -1.28
N SER A 83 6.43 6.50 -2.00
CA SER A 83 7.24 5.37 -1.55
C SER A 83 8.65 5.44 -2.12
N ASP A 84 9.63 4.98 -1.37
CA ASP A 84 11.00 4.79 -1.83
C ASP A 84 11.27 3.38 -2.40
N SER A 85 10.26 2.51 -2.34
CA SER A 85 10.31 1.18 -2.94
C SER A 85 10.31 1.24 -4.47
N SER A 86 11.45 1.03 -5.08
CA SER A 86 11.53 0.88 -6.54
C SER A 86 10.75 -0.34 -7.04
N TYR A 87 10.65 -1.39 -6.22
CA TYR A 87 9.88 -2.60 -6.52
C TYR A 87 8.39 -2.30 -6.76
N VAL A 88 7.76 -1.55 -5.86
CA VAL A 88 6.33 -1.22 -5.96
C VAL A 88 6.09 -0.14 -7.01
N VAL A 89 6.85 0.96 -6.96
CA VAL A 89 6.64 2.11 -7.85
C VAL A 89 6.83 1.74 -9.32
N LYS A 90 7.86 0.99 -9.65
CA LYS A 90 8.11 0.54 -11.03
C LYS A 90 7.08 -0.46 -11.53
N ALA A 91 6.63 -1.36 -10.67
CA ALA A 91 5.60 -2.33 -11.06
C ALA A 91 4.34 -1.64 -11.60
N ILE A 92 4.02 -0.47 -11.10
CA ILE A 92 2.87 0.32 -11.54
C ILE A 92 3.27 1.27 -12.69
N ASN A 93 4.26 2.12 -12.50
CA ASN A 93 4.60 3.19 -13.44
C ASN A 93 5.20 2.68 -14.75
N GLU A 94 5.87 1.53 -14.73
CA GLU A 94 6.44 0.87 -15.92
C GLU A 94 5.51 -0.22 -16.49
N GLY A 95 4.31 -0.39 -15.93
CA GLY A 95 3.30 -1.34 -16.43
C GLY A 95 3.63 -2.81 -16.20
N TRP A 96 4.53 -3.14 -15.27
CA TRP A 96 4.89 -4.54 -14.99
C TRP A 96 3.71 -5.34 -14.47
N LEU A 97 2.89 -4.75 -13.59
CA LEU A 97 1.74 -5.42 -13.04
C LEU A 97 0.75 -5.88 -14.13
N GLU A 98 0.46 -5.01 -15.10
CA GLU A 98 -0.45 -5.36 -16.19
C GLU A 98 0.13 -6.49 -17.08
N ASN A 99 1.44 -6.50 -17.28
CA ASN A 99 2.09 -7.59 -17.98
C ASN A 99 2.05 -8.91 -17.19
N TRP A 100 2.27 -8.87 -15.88
CA TRP A 100 2.18 -10.05 -15.02
C TRP A 100 0.77 -10.65 -14.99
N LYS A 101 -0.25 -9.80 -14.95
CA LYS A 101 -1.67 -10.23 -15.04
C LYS A 101 -1.94 -10.98 -16.34
N ARG A 102 -1.43 -10.50 -17.48
CA ARG A 102 -1.58 -11.18 -18.78
C ARG A 102 -0.92 -12.54 -18.80
N THR A 103 0.17 -12.73 -18.08
CA THR A 103 0.92 -14.00 -18.01
C THR A 103 0.50 -14.90 -16.83
N GLY A 104 -0.58 -14.55 -16.13
CA GLY A 104 -1.05 -15.29 -14.96
C GLY A 104 -0.04 -15.32 -13.81
N PHE A 105 0.78 -14.26 -13.67
CA PHE A 105 1.86 -14.16 -12.67
C PHE A 105 2.90 -15.28 -12.74
N ALA A 106 3.10 -15.88 -13.93
CA ALA A 106 4.05 -16.97 -14.10
C ALA A 106 5.45 -16.60 -13.56
N LYS A 107 5.97 -17.42 -12.64
CA LYS A 107 7.27 -17.24 -11.96
C LYS A 107 7.41 -15.92 -11.19
N LYS A 108 6.31 -15.30 -10.79
CA LYS A 108 6.33 -14.09 -9.95
C LYS A 108 6.14 -14.44 -8.49
N LYS A 109 6.77 -13.64 -7.63
CA LYS A 109 6.63 -13.72 -6.17
C LYS A 109 5.55 -12.74 -5.67
N ASN A 110 5.07 -12.99 -4.47
CA ASN A 110 4.11 -12.12 -3.78
C ASN A 110 2.79 -11.96 -4.52
N VAL A 111 2.37 -13.00 -5.25
CA VAL A 111 1.17 -12.98 -6.09
C VAL A 111 -0.07 -12.68 -5.26
N ASP A 112 -0.17 -13.25 -4.06
CA ASP A 112 -1.24 -12.97 -3.10
C ASP A 112 -1.41 -11.47 -2.81
N LEU A 113 -0.31 -10.78 -2.56
CA LEU A 113 -0.33 -9.34 -2.30
C LEU A 113 -0.61 -8.52 -3.55
N TRP A 114 -0.10 -8.92 -4.72
CA TRP A 114 -0.38 -8.23 -5.97
C TRP A 114 -1.85 -8.35 -6.39
N LEU A 115 -2.47 -9.50 -6.17
CA LEU A 115 -3.91 -9.68 -6.40
C LEU A 115 -4.75 -8.80 -5.46
N ARG A 116 -4.37 -8.76 -4.18
CA ARG A 116 -5.00 -7.91 -3.19
C ARG A 116 -4.82 -6.41 -3.50
N PHE A 117 -3.61 -6.03 -3.94
CA PHE A 117 -3.31 -4.69 -4.42
C PHE A 117 -4.21 -4.31 -5.60
N ASP A 118 -4.29 -5.13 -6.64
CA ASP A 118 -5.09 -4.85 -7.83
C ASP A 118 -6.57 -4.63 -7.48
N ALA A 119 -7.11 -5.41 -6.55
CA ALA A 119 -8.48 -5.27 -6.10
C ALA A 119 -8.77 -3.92 -5.44
N VAL A 120 -7.87 -3.44 -4.58
CA VAL A 120 -8.06 -2.15 -3.90
C VAL A 120 -7.66 -0.96 -4.77
N PHE A 121 -6.64 -1.11 -5.61
CA PHE A 121 -6.16 -0.08 -6.53
C PHE A 121 -7.26 0.40 -7.49
N ARG A 122 -8.07 -0.52 -8.01
CA ARG A 122 -9.17 -0.20 -8.94
C ARG A 122 -10.30 0.61 -8.32
N ARG A 123 -10.37 0.69 -7.00
CA ARG A 123 -11.39 1.45 -6.28
C ARG A 123 -11.13 2.94 -6.27
N HIS A 124 -9.90 3.36 -6.61
CA HIS A 124 -9.44 4.73 -6.47
C HIS A 124 -8.70 5.23 -7.71
N ARG A 125 -8.51 6.54 -7.80
CA ARG A 125 -7.63 7.19 -8.78
C ARG A 125 -6.26 7.39 -8.11
N VAL A 126 -5.35 6.44 -8.34
CA VAL A 126 -4.07 6.38 -7.62
C VAL A 126 -2.91 6.80 -8.52
N SER A 127 -2.07 7.68 -8.02
CA SER A 127 -0.80 8.09 -8.63
C SER A 127 0.36 7.69 -7.73
N PHE A 128 1.40 7.10 -8.29
CA PHE A 128 2.60 6.70 -7.55
C PHE A 128 3.74 7.67 -7.80
N HIS A 129 4.37 8.08 -6.70
CA HIS A 129 5.52 8.98 -6.67
C HIS A 129 6.68 8.29 -5.96
N TRP A 130 7.83 8.22 -6.66
CA TRP A 130 9.03 7.67 -6.05
C TRP A 130 9.74 8.72 -5.20
N LEU A 131 10.20 8.31 -4.01
CA LEU A 131 11.07 9.08 -3.14
C LEU A 131 12.46 8.44 -3.10
N LYS A 132 13.49 9.26 -3.01
CA LYS A 132 14.81 8.75 -2.65
C LYS A 132 14.82 8.43 -1.16
N GLY A 133 15.04 7.16 -0.80
CA GLY A 133 15.10 6.72 0.59
C GLY A 133 16.17 7.47 1.38
N HIS A 134 15.88 7.70 2.66
CA HIS A 134 16.77 8.39 3.62
C HIS A 134 17.27 9.77 3.15
N ALA A 135 16.46 10.48 2.36
CA ALA A 135 16.79 11.81 1.85
C ALA A 135 16.20 12.98 2.68
N GLY A 136 15.85 12.73 3.95
CA GLY A 136 15.28 13.74 4.84
C GLY A 136 13.82 14.05 4.58
N HIS A 137 13.07 13.14 3.95
CA HIS A 137 11.63 13.30 3.76
C HIS A 137 10.88 12.87 5.04
N PRO A 138 10.28 13.82 5.81
CA PRO A 138 9.80 13.54 7.17
C PRO A 138 8.78 12.39 7.25
N GLU A 139 7.86 12.32 6.28
CA GLU A 139 6.81 11.30 6.29
C GLU A 139 7.37 9.92 5.91
N ASN A 140 8.36 9.84 5.01
CA ASN A 140 9.03 8.57 4.68
C ASN A 140 9.84 8.06 5.88
N GLU A 141 10.60 8.93 6.52
CA GLU A 141 11.35 8.58 7.74
C GLU A 141 10.41 8.15 8.88
N ARG A 142 9.23 8.75 8.96
CA ARG A 142 8.21 8.32 9.93
C ARG A 142 7.68 6.91 9.60
N CYS A 143 7.44 6.60 8.34
CA CYS A 143 7.02 5.26 7.90
C CYS A 143 8.10 4.21 8.21
N ASP A 144 9.39 4.51 7.93
CA ASP A 144 10.52 3.64 8.30
C ASP A 144 10.56 3.39 9.81
N ALA A 145 10.46 4.44 10.62
CA ALA A 145 10.45 4.30 12.08
C ALA A 145 9.27 3.44 12.58
N LEU A 146 8.09 3.58 11.99
CA LEU A 146 6.92 2.75 12.30
C LEU A 146 7.14 1.29 11.90
N ALA A 147 7.70 1.03 10.73
CA ALA A 147 8.01 -0.32 10.25
C ALA A 147 9.03 -1.03 11.14
N VAL A 148 10.12 -0.34 11.48
CA VAL A 148 11.18 -0.86 12.37
C VAL A 148 10.64 -1.13 13.77
N ALA A 149 9.89 -0.21 14.35
CA ALA A 149 9.28 -0.40 15.67
C ALA A 149 8.30 -1.59 15.68
N ALA A 150 7.56 -1.79 14.59
CA ALA A 150 6.59 -2.87 14.48
C ALA A 150 7.23 -4.26 14.56
N TYR A 151 8.33 -4.51 13.86
CA TYR A 151 8.96 -5.84 13.92
C TYR A 151 9.86 -6.06 15.16
N HIS A 152 10.21 -5.01 15.89
CA HIS A 152 10.83 -5.13 17.21
C HIS A 152 9.82 -5.33 18.34
N GLY A 153 8.54 -5.22 18.05
CA GLY A 153 7.46 -5.43 19.01
C GLY A 153 7.29 -6.89 19.42
N GLN A 154 6.45 -7.12 20.44
CA GLN A 154 6.19 -8.47 20.97
C GLN A 154 5.05 -9.19 20.25
N ASN A 155 4.11 -8.47 19.64
CA ASN A 155 2.91 -9.02 19.01
C ASN A 155 3.10 -9.17 17.50
N LEU A 156 4.06 -9.99 17.10
CA LEU A 156 4.33 -10.25 15.69
C LEU A 156 3.29 -11.21 15.10
N LEU A 157 2.79 -10.86 13.93
CA LEU A 157 1.86 -11.66 13.15
C LEU A 157 2.60 -12.71 12.31
N GLU A 158 1.85 -13.68 11.80
CA GLU A 158 2.32 -14.60 10.77
C GLU A 158 2.02 -14.05 9.38
N ASP A 159 3.01 -14.02 8.51
CA ASP A 159 2.81 -13.74 7.08
C ASP A 159 2.41 -15.04 6.38
N THR A 160 1.12 -15.35 6.43
CA THR A 160 0.57 -16.60 5.90
C THR A 160 0.79 -16.75 4.40
N GLY A 161 0.76 -15.66 3.65
CA GLY A 161 1.05 -15.65 2.22
C GLY A 161 2.48 -16.02 1.91
N TYR A 162 3.45 -15.50 2.69
CA TYR A 162 4.85 -15.88 2.55
C TYR A 162 5.09 -17.35 2.90
N ILE A 163 4.49 -17.83 3.99
CA ILE A 163 4.61 -19.24 4.41
C ILE A 163 4.06 -20.15 3.34
N THR A 164 2.88 -19.86 2.78
CA THR A 164 2.25 -20.64 1.71
C THR A 164 3.11 -20.67 0.44
N GLU A 165 3.64 -19.51 0.03
CA GLU A 165 4.48 -19.39 -1.17
C GLU A 165 5.79 -20.21 -1.03
N THR A 166 6.40 -20.20 0.15
CA THR A 166 7.72 -20.82 0.36
C THR A 166 7.65 -22.31 0.71
N GLN A 167 6.59 -22.74 1.37
CA GLN A 167 6.43 -24.15 1.76
C GLN A 167 5.72 -24.99 0.71
N GLY A 168 5.28 -24.40 -0.40
CA GLY A 168 4.59 -25.12 -1.48
C GLY A 168 3.28 -25.77 -1.01
N LEU A 169 2.64 -25.23 0.01
CA LEU A 169 1.34 -25.69 0.47
C LEU A 169 0.29 -25.30 -0.59
N ASN A 170 0.23 -26.07 -1.66
CA ASN A 170 -0.95 -26.12 -2.51
C ASN A 170 -2.08 -26.64 -1.63
N ILE A 171 -2.90 -25.72 -1.15
CA ILE A 171 -4.21 -26.09 -0.61
C ILE A 171 -5.03 -26.52 -1.80
N ILE A 172 -5.17 -27.84 -1.94
CA ILE A 172 -6.08 -28.51 -2.90
C ILE A 172 -7.52 -28.17 -2.48
#